data_0f02076d5df6ab987fb35f9c08e8f71b
#
_entry.id   0f02076d5df6ab987fb35f9c08e8f71b
#
_cell.length_a   1.000
_cell.length_b   1.000
_cell.length_c   1.000
_cell.angle_alpha   90.00
_cell.angle_beta   90.00
_cell.angle_gamma   90.00
#
_symmetry.space_group_name_H-M   'P 1'
#
loop_
_entity.id
_entity.type
_entity.pdbx_description
1 polymer ?
#
loop_
_entity_poly.entity_id
_entity_poly.type
_entity_poly.pdbx_seq_one_letter_code
_entity_poly.pdbx_strand_id
1 'polypeptide(L)'
;MAAYRAADTIGPTLEALLSQSMPPARIVVAIDGPDPDTEAVVRSFEPEVECIVLPENTGGPGGPRNVAVSHIRKTGDVDAYCFLDADDIPYPRFLEVGLELLALHPDYPIIYLGFDIWYPEEAIPSPDDSVGTVAPWMLDDYLERSGEKLLSFALIRSDTCRHVRATGLPFDPNLRRNQDYDLTVRLLADSPALATSWRGAAYRIYPTSHSSSGVHAWLSRLLAAELLGRDFRASGRFELAAKADRAAGSALRRAARHLWIRREPGDRWMAMRLLFDDILQRKDLRSLAVVITLGSGIDTKAARMSSSDHRILEGSG
;
A
#
# COMPACT_ATOMS: atom_id res chain seq x y z
N MET A 1 12.09 -3.57 -5.76
CA MET A 1 11.88 -3.37 -4.30
C MET A 1 12.47 -2.03 -3.89
N ALA A 2 11.90 -1.34 -2.88
CA ALA A 2 12.54 -0.24 -2.19
C ALA A 2 13.08 -0.75 -0.85
N ALA A 3 14.28 -0.34 -0.44
CA ALA A 3 14.89 -0.72 0.83
C ALA A 3 15.42 0.51 1.56
N TYR A 4 15.27 0.53 2.87
CA TYR A 4 15.84 1.53 3.77
C TYR A 4 15.97 0.95 5.17
N ARG A 5 17.18 0.85 5.68
CA ARG A 5 17.51 0.21 6.97
C ARG A 5 16.90 -1.20 7.08
N ALA A 6 17.07 -1.98 6.01
CA ALA A 6 16.45 -3.30 5.85
C ALA A 6 17.45 -4.46 5.97
N ALA A 7 18.67 -4.22 6.49
CA ALA A 7 19.71 -5.23 6.60
C ALA A 7 19.24 -6.52 7.30
N ASP A 8 18.42 -6.39 8.35
CA ASP A 8 17.94 -7.52 9.15
C ASP A 8 16.79 -8.31 8.49
N THR A 9 16.16 -7.76 7.43
CA THR A 9 14.92 -8.32 6.87
C THR A 9 15.03 -8.72 5.41
N ILE A 10 15.82 -7.99 4.63
CA ILE A 10 15.85 -8.13 3.16
C ILE A 10 16.46 -9.46 2.69
N GLY A 11 17.41 -10.03 3.42
CA GLY A 11 18.05 -11.31 3.06
C GLY A 11 17.03 -12.44 2.85
N PRO A 12 16.22 -12.79 3.87
CA PRO A 12 15.16 -13.79 3.72
C PRO A 12 14.15 -13.49 2.61
N THR A 13 13.83 -12.21 2.36
CA THR A 13 12.94 -11.82 1.25
C THR A 13 13.57 -12.12 -0.11
N LEU A 14 14.87 -11.84 -0.28
CA LEU A 14 15.61 -12.13 -1.51
C LEU A 14 15.78 -13.63 -1.72
N GLU A 15 16.08 -14.40 -0.68
CA GLU A 15 16.12 -15.87 -0.73
C GLU A 15 14.78 -16.45 -1.19
N ALA A 16 13.67 -15.95 -0.65
CA ALA A 16 12.33 -16.38 -1.05
C ALA A 16 12.01 -16.03 -2.51
N LEU A 17 12.48 -14.90 -3.03
CA LEU A 17 12.33 -14.54 -4.44
C LEU A 17 13.19 -15.40 -5.36
N LEU A 18 14.41 -15.74 -4.97
CA LEU A 18 15.31 -16.58 -5.75
C LEU A 18 14.88 -18.05 -5.77
N SER A 19 14.13 -18.49 -4.74
CA SER A 19 13.59 -19.85 -4.63
C SER A 19 12.19 -20.03 -5.20
N GLN A 20 11.64 -19.04 -5.93
CA GLN A 20 10.33 -19.15 -6.56
C GLN A 20 10.29 -20.31 -7.57
N SER A 21 9.16 -21.05 -7.63
CA SER A 21 8.91 -22.10 -8.64
C SER A 21 8.96 -21.56 -10.07
N MET A 22 8.56 -20.29 -10.24
CA MET A 22 8.76 -19.51 -11.45
C MET A 22 9.66 -18.31 -11.09
N PRO A 23 10.96 -18.36 -11.42
CA PRO A 23 11.89 -17.29 -11.09
C PRO A 23 11.48 -15.94 -11.71
N PRO A 24 11.62 -14.81 -10.99
CA PRO A 24 11.43 -13.51 -11.59
C PRO A 24 12.49 -13.27 -12.69
N ALA A 25 12.07 -12.61 -13.77
CA ALA A 25 13.03 -12.24 -14.83
C ALA A 25 14.11 -11.28 -14.31
N ARG A 26 13.75 -10.44 -13.33
CA ARG A 26 14.68 -9.47 -12.70
C ARG A 26 14.25 -9.18 -11.28
N ILE A 27 15.25 -9.02 -10.40
CA ILE A 27 15.09 -8.50 -9.04
C ILE A 27 15.92 -7.23 -8.95
N VAL A 28 15.27 -6.08 -8.77
CA VAL A 28 15.92 -4.78 -8.62
C VAL A 28 15.60 -4.20 -7.25
N VAL A 29 16.65 -3.98 -6.46
CA VAL A 29 16.55 -3.33 -5.14
C VAL A 29 17.10 -1.92 -5.25
N ALA A 30 16.26 -0.92 -4.99
CA ALA A 30 16.67 0.47 -4.88
C ALA A 30 16.71 0.88 -3.41
N ILE A 31 17.90 1.18 -2.91
CA ILE A 31 18.16 1.60 -1.52
C ILE A 31 17.97 3.10 -1.43
N ASP A 32 17.13 3.55 -0.50
CA ASP A 32 16.71 4.95 -0.36
C ASP A 32 17.72 5.79 0.43
N GLY A 33 18.82 6.15 -0.24
CA GLY A 33 19.96 6.85 0.31
C GLY A 33 21.10 5.93 0.77
N PRO A 34 22.24 6.48 1.22
CA PRO A 34 23.38 5.69 1.71
C PRO A 34 22.99 4.84 2.92
N ASP A 35 23.12 3.54 2.78
CA ASP A 35 22.79 2.52 3.80
C ASP A 35 23.73 1.31 3.61
N PRO A 36 24.99 1.41 4.11
CA PRO A 36 26.03 0.41 3.85
C PRO A 36 25.66 -1.00 4.32
N ASP A 37 24.92 -1.12 5.42
CA ASP A 37 24.54 -2.42 5.98
C ASP A 37 23.52 -3.13 5.07
N THR A 38 22.48 -2.43 4.64
CA THR A 38 21.52 -2.96 3.67
C THR A 38 22.19 -3.21 2.32
N GLU A 39 23.07 -2.32 1.86
CA GLU A 39 23.80 -2.48 0.61
C GLU A 39 24.69 -3.74 0.63
N ALA A 40 25.40 -4.00 1.73
CA ALA A 40 26.24 -5.18 1.85
C ALA A 40 25.42 -6.47 1.73
N VAL A 41 24.23 -6.53 2.37
CA VAL A 41 23.34 -7.69 2.25
C VAL A 41 22.86 -7.84 0.82
N VAL A 42 22.35 -6.79 0.17
CA VAL A 42 21.83 -6.87 -1.20
C VAL A 42 22.91 -7.30 -2.19
N ARG A 43 24.11 -6.73 -2.09
CA ARG A 43 25.24 -7.08 -2.98
C ARG A 43 25.75 -8.51 -2.80
N SER A 44 25.49 -9.15 -1.66
CA SER A 44 25.84 -10.57 -1.50
C SER A 44 25.00 -11.51 -2.38
N PHE A 45 23.93 -11.00 -2.98
CA PHE A 45 23.07 -11.71 -3.94
C PHE A 45 23.34 -11.32 -5.41
N GLU A 46 24.38 -10.53 -5.70
CA GLU A 46 24.80 -10.26 -7.09
C GLU A 46 25.43 -11.52 -7.72
N PRO A 47 25.20 -11.81 -9.00
CA PRO A 47 24.53 -10.96 -10.00
C PRO A 47 23.00 -11.15 -10.12
N GLU A 48 22.38 -12.06 -9.36
CA GLU A 48 20.95 -12.38 -9.46
C GLU A 48 20.05 -11.21 -9.03
N VAL A 49 20.57 -10.32 -8.17
CA VAL A 49 19.90 -9.14 -7.65
C VAL A 49 20.65 -7.88 -8.06
N GLU A 50 19.96 -6.97 -8.73
CA GLU A 50 20.50 -5.69 -9.13
C GLU A 50 20.37 -4.67 -8.00
N CYS A 51 21.49 -4.13 -7.51
CA CYS A 51 21.53 -3.16 -6.42
C CYS A 51 21.70 -1.73 -6.96
N ILE A 52 20.82 -0.81 -6.57
CA ILE A 52 20.91 0.62 -6.89
C ILE A 52 20.86 1.40 -5.58
N VAL A 53 21.88 2.20 -5.29
CA VAL A 53 21.88 3.08 -4.12
C VAL A 53 21.58 4.51 -4.56
N LEU A 54 20.55 5.13 -3.99
CA LEU A 54 20.23 6.52 -4.25
C LEU A 54 21.24 7.43 -3.52
N PRO A 55 21.56 8.62 -4.08
CA PRO A 55 22.53 9.52 -3.46
C PRO A 55 22.01 10.11 -2.13
N GLU A 56 20.71 10.22 -1.96
CA GLU A 56 20.05 10.75 -0.75
C GLU A 56 18.71 10.07 -0.49
N ASN A 57 18.26 10.13 0.77
CA ASN A 57 16.98 9.56 1.17
C ASN A 57 15.83 10.44 0.65
N THR A 58 14.90 9.85 -0.08
CA THR A 58 13.72 10.52 -0.66
C THR A 58 12.55 10.67 0.32
N GLY A 59 12.64 10.00 1.47
CA GLY A 59 11.66 10.07 2.54
C GLY A 59 10.47 9.13 2.38
N GLY A 60 10.53 8.18 1.44
CA GLY A 60 9.47 7.18 1.26
C GLY A 60 9.75 6.24 0.08
N PRO A 61 9.11 5.05 0.04
CA PRO A 61 9.44 4.01 -0.93
C PRO A 61 9.06 4.32 -2.38
N GLY A 62 8.29 5.40 -2.64
CA GLY A 62 7.87 5.77 -4.00
C GLY A 62 9.02 6.20 -4.90
N GLY A 63 9.96 7.01 -4.38
CA GLY A 63 11.14 7.46 -5.09
C GLY A 63 12.03 6.30 -5.57
N PRO A 64 12.53 5.46 -4.66
CA PRO A 64 13.36 4.31 -5.04
C PRO A 64 12.62 3.30 -5.93
N ARG A 65 11.31 3.05 -5.74
CA ARG A 65 10.53 2.21 -6.65
C ARG A 65 10.47 2.79 -8.07
N ASN A 66 10.33 4.11 -8.22
CA ASN A 66 10.40 4.77 -9.53
C ASN A 66 11.78 4.64 -10.19
N VAL A 67 12.85 4.72 -9.40
CA VAL A 67 14.23 4.51 -9.91
C VAL A 67 14.38 3.09 -10.43
N ALA A 68 13.93 2.08 -9.67
CA ALA A 68 13.95 0.68 -10.09
C ALA A 68 13.16 0.46 -11.39
N VAL A 69 11.93 1.00 -11.51
CA VAL A 69 11.12 0.91 -12.74
C VAL A 69 11.83 1.58 -13.91
N SER A 70 12.41 2.77 -13.70
CA SER A 70 13.14 3.49 -14.76
C SER A 70 14.37 2.71 -15.22
N HIS A 71 15.06 2.05 -14.31
CA HIS A 71 16.21 1.20 -14.62
C HIS A 71 15.78 -0.01 -15.45
N ILE A 72 14.74 -0.74 -15.02
CA ILE A 72 14.19 -1.89 -15.76
C ILE A 72 13.84 -1.48 -17.20
N ARG A 73 13.12 -0.38 -17.37
CA ARG A 73 12.70 0.10 -18.71
C ARG A 73 13.85 0.49 -19.63
N LYS A 74 14.97 0.95 -19.08
CA LYS A 74 16.16 1.31 -19.85
C LYS A 74 16.99 0.12 -20.28
N THR A 75 16.98 -0.95 -19.49
CA THR A 75 17.86 -2.12 -19.67
C THR A 75 17.15 -3.36 -20.21
N GLY A 76 15.85 -3.31 -20.40
CA GLY A 76 15.01 -4.37 -20.91
C GLY A 76 13.69 -4.42 -20.15
N ASP A 77 12.58 -4.16 -20.82
CA ASP A 77 11.25 -4.13 -20.19
C ASP A 77 10.76 -5.55 -19.84
N VAL A 78 9.74 -5.60 -19.00
CA VAL A 78 9.13 -6.83 -18.48
C VAL A 78 7.62 -6.78 -18.70
N ASP A 79 6.95 -7.94 -18.67
CA ASP A 79 5.50 -8.04 -18.90
C ASP A 79 4.70 -7.54 -17.68
N ALA A 80 5.22 -7.75 -16.48
CA ALA A 80 4.56 -7.36 -15.23
C ALA A 80 5.54 -6.91 -14.15
N TYR A 81 5.06 -6.09 -13.22
CA TYR A 81 5.76 -5.65 -12.02
C TYR A 81 5.11 -6.21 -10.77
N CYS A 82 5.94 -6.54 -9.77
CA CYS A 82 5.56 -6.69 -8.38
C CYS A 82 6.37 -5.70 -7.53
N PHE A 83 5.70 -4.93 -6.67
CA PHE A 83 6.35 -3.93 -5.80
C PHE A 83 6.50 -4.45 -4.37
N LEU A 84 7.14 -5.60 -4.21
CA LEU A 84 7.33 -6.27 -2.93
C LEU A 84 8.11 -5.40 -1.93
N ASP A 85 7.69 -5.42 -0.67
CA ASP A 85 8.41 -4.77 0.43
C ASP A 85 9.61 -5.63 0.89
N ALA A 86 10.61 -4.99 1.51
CA ALA A 86 11.90 -5.60 1.85
C ALA A 86 11.86 -6.46 3.14
N ASP A 87 10.69 -6.69 3.69
CA ASP A 87 10.46 -7.42 4.93
C ASP A 87 9.37 -8.50 4.82
N ASP A 88 8.73 -8.62 3.65
CA ASP A 88 7.70 -9.62 3.38
C ASP A 88 8.28 -10.89 2.75
N ILE A 89 7.63 -12.02 2.95
CA ILE A 89 8.08 -13.33 2.43
C ILE A 89 7.07 -13.87 1.40
N PRO A 90 7.36 -13.80 0.09
CA PRO A 90 6.56 -14.48 -0.92
C PRO A 90 6.74 -16.00 -0.80
N TYR A 91 5.63 -16.75 -0.86
CA TYR A 91 5.67 -18.21 -0.84
C TYR A 91 6.17 -18.76 -2.20
N PRO A 92 6.64 -20.00 -2.26
CA PRO A 92 7.34 -20.53 -3.45
C PRO A 92 6.58 -20.42 -4.77
N ARG A 93 5.24 -20.43 -4.74
CA ARG A 93 4.40 -20.33 -5.95
C ARG A 93 3.79 -18.93 -6.19
N PHE A 94 4.25 -17.92 -5.47
CA PHE A 94 3.68 -16.56 -5.53
C PHE A 94 3.70 -16.00 -6.96
N LEU A 95 4.84 -16.03 -7.64
CA LEU A 95 4.96 -15.53 -9.01
C LEU A 95 4.26 -16.43 -10.02
N GLU A 96 4.37 -17.75 -9.88
CA GLU A 96 3.71 -18.74 -10.74
C GLU A 96 2.19 -18.48 -10.78
N VAL A 97 1.53 -18.51 -9.62
CA VAL A 97 0.08 -18.32 -9.53
C VAL A 97 -0.35 -16.94 -10.02
N GLY A 98 0.38 -15.90 -9.65
CA GLY A 98 0.06 -14.53 -10.08
C GLY A 98 0.18 -14.33 -11.58
N LEU A 99 1.22 -14.87 -12.23
CA LEU A 99 1.43 -14.78 -13.68
C LEU A 99 0.47 -15.66 -14.45
N GLU A 100 0.14 -16.87 -13.95
CA GLU A 100 -0.92 -17.72 -14.53
C GLU A 100 -2.26 -17.00 -14.54
N LEU A 101 -2.65 -16.37 -13.43
CA LEU A 101 -3.89 -15.59 -13.36
C LEU A 101 -3.86 -14.38 -14.32
N LEU A 102 -2.73 -13.67 -14.44
CA LEU A 102 -2.60 -12.61 -15.46
C LEU A 102 -2.77 -13.16 -16.88
N ALA A 103 -2.23 -14.33 -17.18
CA ALA A 103 -2.33 -14.93 -18.51
C ALA A 103 -3.76 -15.42 -18.82
N LEU A 104 -4.43 -16.05 -17.86
CA LEU A 104 -5.79 -16.57 -17.99
C LEU A 104 -6.86 -15.47 -18.04
N HIS A 105 -6.57 -14.31 -17.49
CA HIS A 105 -7.52 -13.20 -17.35
C HIS A 105 -6.97 -11.90 -17.98
N PRO A 106 -6.88 -11.82 -19.32
CA PRO A 106 -6.28 -10.68 -20.02
C PRO A 106 -7.00 -9.35 -19.78
N ASP A 107 -8.29 -9.37 -19.42
CA ASP A 107 -9.10 -8.18 -19.13
C ASP A 107 -8.77 -7.55 -17.77
N TYR A 108 -8.02 -8.27 -16.93
CA TYR A 108 -7.60 -7.78 -15.60
C TYR A 108 -6.10 -7.47 -15.60
N PRO A 109 -5.72 -6.19 -15.65
CA PRO A 109 -4.31 -5.80 -15.65
C PRO A 109 -3.61 -5.94 -14.30
N ILE A 110 -4.37 -6.24 -13.23
CA ILE A 110 -3.89 -6.33 -11.86
C ILE A 110 -4.44 -7.61 -11.23
N ILE A 111 -3.54 -8.40 -10.65
CA ILE A 111 -3.89 -9.57 -9.83
C ILE A 111 -3.46 -9.31 -8.40
N TYR A 112 -4.39 -9.36 -7.45
CA TYR A 112 -4.09 -9.36 -6.01
C TYR A 112 -4.09 -10.78 -5.49
N LEU A 113 -2.97 -11.19 -4.90
CA LEU A 113 -2.86 -12.42 -4.12
C LEU A 113 -3.20 -12.15 -2.65
N GLY A 114 -3.72 -13.15 -1.97
CA GLY A 114 -3.92 -13.12 -0.53
C GLY A 114 -2.59 -13.22 0.22
N PHE A 115 -2.62 -12.98 1.52
CA PHE A 115 -1.45 -13.07 2.39
C PHE A 115 -1.85 -13.53 3.78
N ASP A 116 -0.88 -14.14 4.48
CA ASP A 116 -0.96 -14.42 5.90
C ASP A 116 -0.32 -13.29 6.70
N ILE A 117 -0.88 -12.98 7.86
CA ILE A 117 -0.23 -12.09 8.82
C ILE A 117 0.82 -12.88 9.56
N TRP A 118 2.02 -12.33 9.68
CA TRP A 118 3.14 -12.96 10.35
C TRP A 118 3.82 -12.00 11.33
N TYR A 119 4.01 -12.50 12.55
CA TYR A 119 4.75 -11.80 13.58
C TYR A 119 6.17 -12.40 13.67
N PRO A 120 7.26 -11.58 13.77
CA PRO A 120 8.65 -12.05 13.72
C PRO A 120 9.03 -13.10 14.76
N GLU A 121 8.34 -13.12 15.89
CA GLU A 121 8.51 -14.12 16.97
C GLU A 121 7.88 -15.48 16.68
N GLU A 122 7.10 -15.59 15.62
CA GLU A 122 6.42 -16.81 15.21
C GLU A 122 7.14 -17.47 14.03
N ALA A 123 6.86 -18.74 13.79
CA ALA A 123 7.29 -19.39 12.56
C ALA A 123 6.59 -18.78 11.35
N ILE A 124 7.30 -18.69 10.22
CA ILE A 124 6.69 -18.25 8.96
C ILE A 124 5.52 -19.19 8.64
N PRO A 125 4.31 -18.68 8.37
CA PRO A 125 3.17 -19.51 8.01
C PRO A 125 3.48 -20.38 6.79
N SER A 126 2.98 -21.61 6.79
CA SER A 126 3.12 -22.49 5.64
C SER A 126 2.07 -22.15 4.57
N PRO A 127 2.45 -22.13 3.29
CA PRO A 127 1.49 -21.90 2.22
C PRO A 127 0.42 -23.02 2.21
N ASP A 128 -0.82 -22.61 1.94
CA ASP A 128 -1.90 -23.56 1.63
C ASP A 128 -1.86 -23.86 0.12
N ASP A 129 -1.84 -25.13 -0.26
CA ASP A 129 -1.86 -25.54 -1.68
C ASP A 129 -3.25 -25.46 -2.30
N SER A 130 -4.28 -25.10 -1.53
CA SER A 130 -5.63 -24.94 -2.05
C SER A 130 -5.71 -23.76 -3.01
N VAL A 131 -6.19 -24.01 -4.22
CA VAL A 131 -6.46 -22.95 -5.20
C VAL A 131 -7.64 -22.12 -4.68
N GLY A 132 -7.35 -20.91 -4.25
CA GLY A 132 -8.37 -20.01 -3.74
C GLY A 132 -9.38 -19.59 -4.82
N THR A 133 -10.51 -19.06 -4.38
CA THR A 133 -11.49 -18.45 -5.29
C THR A 133 -10.93 -17.15 -5.86
N VAL A 134 -11.32 -16.83 -7.09
CA VAL A 134 -11.00 -15.54 -7.73
C VAL A 134 -12.27 -14.72 -7.92
N ALA A 135 -12.18 -13.42 -7.72
CA ALA A 135 -13.29 -12.49 -7.90
C ALA A 135 -12.79 -11.10 -8.36
N PRO A 136 -13.61 -10.34 -9.11
CA PRO A 136 -13.30 -8.96 -9.41
C PRO A 136 -13.16 -8.13 -8.12
N TRP A 137 -12.18 -7.21 -8.13
CA TRP A 137 -11.94 -6.25 -7.07
C TRP A 137 -12.00 -4.84 -7.65
N MET A 138 -13.03 -4.11 -7.27
CA MET A 138 -13.34 -2.81 -7.84
C MET A 138 -12.75 -1.67 -7.00
N LEU A 139 -12.72 -0.47 -7.58
CA LEU A 139 -12.30 0.73 -6.85
C LEU A 139 -13.10 0.94 -5.56
N ASP A 140 -14.42 0.71 -5.59
CA ASP A 140 -15.26 0.91 -4.40
C ASP A 140 -14.92 -0.10 -3.30
N ASP A 141 -14.64 -1.36 -3.64
CA ASP A 141 -14.14 -2.37 -2.70
C ASP A 141 -12.84 -1.91 -2.03
N TYR A 142 -11.90 -1.38 -2.82
CA TYR A 142 -10.62 -0.90 -2.30
C TYR A 142 -10.78 0.33 -1.39
N LEU A 143 -11.65 1.27 -1.75
CA LEU A 143 -11.89 2.46 -0.92
C LEU A 143 -12.52 2.12 0.44
N GLU A 144 -13.32 1.06 0.50
CA GLU A 144 -13.95 0.57 1.73
C GLU A 144 -13.02 -0.34 2.55
N ARG A 145 -12.27 -1.22 1.88
CA ARG A 145 -11.51 -2.33 2.46
C ARG A 145 -10.03 -2.34 2.06
N SER A 146 -9.40 -1.16 1.99
CA SER A 146 -8.03 -1.01 1.46
C SER A 146 -6.95 -1.84 2.17
N GLY A 147 -7.19 -2.29 3.40
CA GLY A 147 -6.27 -3.17 4.14
C GLY A 147 -6.31 -4.65 3.74
N GLU A 148 -7.35 -5.10 2.99
CA GLU A 148 -7.48 -6.49 2.59
C GLU A 148 -6.61 -6.85 1.36
N LYS A 149 -6.21 -5.86 0.57
CA LYS A 149 -5.39 -6.04 -0.64
C LYS A 149 -4.23 -5.05 -0.62
N LEU A 150 -3.02 -5.58 -0.57
CA LEU A 150 -1.79 -4.80 -0.49
C LEU A 150 -1.06 -4.79 -1.83
N LEU A 151 -0.49 -3.65 -2.19
CA LEU A 151 0.28 -3.48 -3.43
C LEU A 151 1.50 -4.42 -3.47
N SER A 152 2.10 -4.72 -2.31
CA SER A 152 3.22 -5.66 -2.18
C SER A 152 2.89 -7.05 -2.70
N PHE A 153 1.61 -7.46 -2.69
CA PHE A 153 1.15 -8.77 -3.14
C PHE A 153 0.31 -8.67 -4.41
N ALA A 154 0.59 -7.68 -5.24
CA ALA A 154 -0.03 -7.49 -6.53
C ALA A 154 0.95 -7.71 -7.68
N LEU A 155 0.53 -8.43 -8.72
CA LEU A 155 1.17 -8.44 -10.02
C LEU A 155 0.41 -7.49 -10.94
N ILE A 156 1.14 -6.58 -11.59
CA ILE A 156 0.56 -5.50 -12.40
C ILE A 156 1.23 -5.50 -13.76
N ARG A 157 0.45 -5.53 -14.84
CA ARG A 157 0.98 -5.43 -16.20
C ARG A 157 1.82 -4.15 -16.35
N SER A 158 2.95 -4.26 -17.02
CA SER A 158 3.92 -3.15 -17.11
C SER A 158 3.37 -1.95 -17.89
N ASP A 159 2.56 -2.17 -18.90
CA ASP A 159 1.88 -1.12 -19.68
C ASP A 159 0.89 -0.32 -18.82
N THR A 160 0.14 -0.99 -17.94
CA THR A 160 -0.77 -0.34 -17.00
C THR A 160 -0.01 0.64 -16.07
N CYS A 161 1.14 0.22 -15.53
CA CYS A 161 2.00 1.10 -14.74
C CYS A 161 2.57 2.28 -15.53
N ARG A 162 2.70 2.15 -16.84
CA ARG A 162 3.26 3.21 -17.71
C ARG A 162 2.26 4.35 -17.93
N HIS A 163 0.98 4.02 -18.01
CA HIS A 163 -0.07 4.97 -18.37
C HIS A 163 -0.77 5.60 -17.16
N VAL A 164 -0.47 5.14 -15.94
CA VAL A 164 -1.14 5.60 -14.71
C VAL A 164 -0.93 7.08 -14.40
N ARG A 165 0.17 7.66 -14.89
CA ARG A 165 0.52 9.09 -14.73
C ARG A 165 1.16 9.64 -16.00
N ALA A 166 0.98 10.94 -16.25
CA ALA A 166 1.60 11.63 -17.38
C ALA A 166 3.14 11.55 -17.37
N THR A 167 3.75 11.38 -16.19
CA THR A 167 5.20 11.20 -16.05
C THR A 167 5.69 9.83 -16.55
N GLY A 168 4.78 8.88 -16.75
CA GLY A 168 5.09 7.49 -17.04
C GLY A 168 5.62 6.70 -15.83
N LEU A 169 5.80 7.33 -14.68
CA LEU A 169 6.25 6.70 -13.44
C LEU A 169 5.07 6.35 -12.53
N PRO A 170 5.06 5.18 -11.90
CA PRO A 170 3.89 4.73 -11.14
C PRO A 170 3.65 5.53 -9.85
N PHE A 171 4.70 5.94 -9.14
CA PHE A 171 4.55 6.58 -7.83
C PHE A 171 4.71 8.10 -7.90
N ASP A 172 3.95 8.81 -7.04
CA ASP A 172 4.12 10.24 -6.84
C ASP A 172 5.33 10.50 -5.92
N PRO A 173 6.38 11.20 -6.39
CA PRO A 173 7.56 11.47 -5.58
C PRO A 173 7.28 12.43 -4.42
N ASN A 174 6.17 13.16 -4.44
CA ASN A 174 5.78 14.09 -3.38
C ASN A 174 5.04 13.39 -2.22
N LEU A 175 4.61 12.14 -2.42
CA LEU A 175 3.97 11.35 -1.38
C LEU A 175 5.01 10.53 -0.62
N ARG A 176 5.29 10.90 0.63
CA ARG A 176 6.17 10.11 1.51
C ARG A 176 5.49 8.85 2.07
N ARG A 177 4.16 8.87 2.16
CA ARG A 177 3.31 7.76 2.63
C ARG A 177 2.08 7.67 1.77
N ASN A 178 1.40 6.52 1.77
CA ASN A 178 0.20 6.27 0.96
C ASN A 178 0.42 6.41 -0.55
N GLN A 179 1.66 6.29 -1.03
CA GLN A 179 1.95 6.22 -2.46
C GLN A 179 1.42 4.93 -3.09
N ASP A 180 1.33 3.86 -2.33
CA ASP A 180 0.66 2.60 -2.65
C ASP A 180 -0.85 2.81 -2.83
N TYR A 181 -1.47 3.54 -1.91
CA TYR A 181 -2.88 3.92 -2.02
C TYR A 181 -3.15 4.78 -3.26
N ASP A 182 -2.35 5.81 -3.49
CA ASP A 182 -2.50 6.69 -4.65
C ASP A 182 -2.37 5.90 -5.97
N LEU A 183 -1.34 5.05 -6.08
CA LEU A 183 -1.16 4.19 -7.25
C LEU A 183 -2.35 3.25 -7.44
N THR A 184 -2.76 2.53 -6.39
CA THR A 184 -3.85 1.57 -6.46
C THR A 184 -5.16 2.22 -6.87
N VAL A 185 -5.51 3.39 -6.29
CA VAL A 185 -6.73 4.13 -6.69
C VAL A 185 -6.70 4.52 -8.15
N ARG A 186 -5.55 4.97 -8.68
CA ARG A 186 -5.42 5.31 -10.10
C ARG A 186 -5.58 4.11 -11.01
N LEU A 187 -4.95 2.99 -10.66
CA LEU A 187 -5.05 1.74 -11.41
C LEU A 187 -6.50 1.24 -11.46
N LEU A 188 -7.16 1.18 -10.30
CA LEU A 188 -8.55 0.72 -10.18
C LEU A 188 -9.58 1.73 -10.73
N ALA A 189 -9.20 2.97 -10.94
CA ALA A 189 -10.03 3.98 -11.60
C ALA A 189 -10.20 3.71 -13.11
N ASP A 190 -9.27 3.00 -13.72
CA ASP A 190 -9.27 2.69 -15.15
C ASP A 190 -9.68 1.25 -15.46
N SER A 191 -9.36 0.30 -14.56
CA SER A 191 -9.65 -1.11 -14.76
C SER A 191 -9.86 -1.83 -13.43
N PRO A 192 -10.78 -2.80 -13.35
CA PRO A 192 -10.88 -3.65 -12.18
C PRO A 192 -9.61 -4.51 -12.03
N ALA A 193 -9.30 -4.91 -10.79
CA ALA A 193 -8.36 -5.99 -10.52
C ALA A 193 -9.10 -7.32 -10.38
N LEU A 194 -8.37 -8.41 -10.51
CA LEU A 194 -8.80 -9.72 -10.06
C LEU A 194 -8.11 -10.03 -8.72
N ALA A 195 -8.86 -10.45 -7.73
CA ALA A 195 -8.33 -10.84 -6.44
C ALA A 195 -8.55 -12.32 -6.19
N THR A 196 -7.52 -13.02 -5.70
CA THR A 196 -7.67 -14.39 -5.23
C THR A 196 -7.66 -14.45 -3.70
N SER A 197 -8.36 -15.44 -3.14
CA SER A 197 -8.27 -15.80 -1.73
C SER A 197 -7.06 -16.69 -1.41
N TRP A 198 -6.37 -17.22 -2.44
CA TRP A 198 -5.14 -17.99 -2.23
C TRP A 198 -4.06 -17.10 -1.59
N ARG A 199 -3.48 -17.60 -0.50
CA ARG A 199 -2.46 -16.87 0.26
C ARG A 199 -1.09 -17.16 -0.30
N GLY A 200 -0.52 -16.15 -0.97
CA GLY A 200 0.75 -16.27 -1.70
C GLY A 200 1.97 -15.73 -0.95
N ALA A 201 1.79 -15.10 0.21
CA ALA A 201 2.88 -14.48 0.94
C ALA A 201 2.59 -14.38 2.44
N ALA A 202 3.64 -14.22 3.25
CA ALA A 202 3.57 -13.78 4.64
C ALA A 202 3.86 -12.27 4.73
N TYR A 203 2.89 -11.51 5.24
CA TYR A 203 3.00 -10.09 5.54
C TYR A 203 3.53 -9.90 6.95
N ARG A 204 4.72 -9.32 7.06
CA ARG A 204 5.37 -9.11 8.34
C ARG A 204 4.81 -7.91 9.08
N ILE A 205 4.38 -8.10 10.32
CA ILE A 205 3.92 -7.02 11.20
C ILE A 205 4.87 -6.85 12.38
N TYR A 206 5.36 -5.64 12.57
CA TYR A 206 6.07 -5.24 13.78
C TYR A 206 5.19 -4.35 14.66
N PRO A 207 5.35 -4.40 16.00
CA PRO A 207 4.66 -3.47 16.90
C PRO A 207 4.94 -1.99 16.58
N THR A 208 6.09 -1.71 15.95
CA THR A 208 6.56 -0.39 15.53
C THR A 208 6.38 -0.10 14.04
N SER A 209 5.65 -0.93 13.30
CA SER A 209 5.46 -0.75 11.85
C SER A 209 4.96 0.64 11.49
N HIS A 210 5.55 1.23 10.45
CA HIS A 210 5.14 2.54 9.92
C HIS A 210 3.71 2.57 9.36
N SER A 211 3.15 1.42 9.04
CA SER A 211 1.75 1.22 8.65
C SER A 211 0.79 1.29 9.85
N SER A 212 1.32 1.33 11.10
CA SER A 212 0.49 1.42 12.29
C SER A 212 -0.36 2.69 12.28
N SER A 213 -1.63 2.51 12.59
CA SER A 213 -2.72 3.46 12.61
C SER A 213 -2.49 4.66 13.56
N GLY A 214 -1.70 5.63 13.13
CA GLY A 214 -1.51 6.88 13.86
C GLY A 214 -2.16 8.06 13.13
N VAL A 215 -2.24 9.21 13.80
CA VAL A 215 -2.71 10.48 13.22
C VAL A 215 -2.01 10.78 11.88
N HIS A 216 -0.69 10.56 11.81
CA HIS A 216 0.12 10.82 10.63
C HIS A 216 -0.26 9.94 9.43
N ALA A 217 -0.66 8.68 9.65
CA ALA A 217 -1.11 7.80 8.59
C ALA A 217 -2.41 8.33 7.95
N TRP A 218 -3.36 8.77 8.77
CA TRP A 218 -4.63 9.33 8.30
C TRP A 218 -4.47 10.70 7.66
N LEU A 219 -3.59 11.56 8.15
CA LEU A 219 -3.28 12.86 7.50
C LEU A 219 -2.59 12.65 6.15
N SER A 220 -1.70 11.67 6.03
CA SER A 220 -1.10 11.31 4.75
C SER A 220 -2.13 10.70 3.78
N ARG A 221 -3.08 9.90 4.29
CA ARG A 221 -4.21 9.39 3.49
C ARG A 221 -5.12 10.51 3.01
N LEU A 222 -5.40 11.49 3.86
CA LEU A 222 -6.14 12.69 3.50
C LEU A 222 -5.45 13.43 2.34
N LEU A 223 -4.14 13.70 2.46
CA LEU A 223 -3.36 14.36 1.42
C LEU A 223 -3.42 13.58 0.10
N ALA A 224 -3.19 12.27 0.12
CA ALA A 224 -3.25 11.43 -1.08
C ALA A 224 -4.63 11.48 -1.74
N ALA A 225 -5.71 11.41 -0.95
CA ALA A 225 -7.07 11.47 -1.47
C ALA A 225 -7.41 12.86 -2.05
N GLU A 226 -6.93 13.96 -1.45
CA GLU A 226 -7.11 15.32 -1.97
C GLU A 226 -6.37 15.53 -3.30
N LEU A 227 -5.13 15.03 -3.42
CA LEU A 227 -4.38 15.06 -4.67
C LEU A 227 -5.09 14.28 -5.77
N LEU A 228 -5.59 13.07 -5.47
CA LEU A 228 -6.41 12.27 -6.40
C LEU A 228 -7.66 13.04 -6.85
N GLY A 229 -8.41 13.61 -5.91
CA GLY A 229 -9.61 14.39 -6.22
C GLY A 229 -9.33 15.59 -7.11
N ARG A 230 -8.23 16.30 -6.88
CA ARG A 230 -7.76 17.40 -7.73
C ARG A 230 -7.43 16.91 -9.14
N ASP A 231 -6.64 15.84 -9.26
CA ASP A 231 -6.19 15.32 -10.56
C ASP A 231 -7.35 14.75 -11.37
N PHE A 232 -8.29 14.06 -10.74
CA PHE A 232 -9.51 13.57 -11.39
C PHE A 232 -10.41 14.73 -11.87
N ARG A 233 -10.55 15.79 -11.10
CA ARG A 233 -11.26 17.01 -11.57
C ARG A 233 -10.58 17.66 -12.76
N ALA A 234 -9.28 17.79 -12.71
CA ALA A 234 -8.50 18.38 -13.79
C ALA A 234 -8.59 17.58 -15.11
N SER A 235 -8.79 16.25 -15.01
CA SER A 235 -9.01 15.38 -16.16
C SER A 235 -10.48 15.17 -16.53
N GLY A 236 -11.43 15.92 -15.93
CA GLY A 236 -12.87 15.80 -16.21
C GLY A 236 -13.55 14.57 -15.62
N ARG A 237 -12.88 13.80 -14.76
CA ARG A 237 -13.38 12.55 -14.14
C ARG A 237 -14.12 12.87 -12.84
N PHE A 238 -15.23 13.59 -12.90
CA PHE A 238 -15.93 14.16 -11.73
C PHE A 238 -16.48 13.11 -10.76
N GLU A 239 -16.93 11.95 -11.23
CA GLU A 239 -17.41 10.87 -10.36
C GLU A 239 -16.27 10.29 -9.51
N LEU A 240 -15.10 10.09 -10.11
CA LEU A 240 -13.90 9.64 -9.39
C LEU A 240 -13.40 10.70 -8.40
N ALA A 241 -13.45 11.97 -8.80
CA ALA A 241 -13.15 13.08 -7.89
C ALA A 241 -14.07 13.05 -6.67
N ALA A 242 -15.37 12.83 -6.87
CA ALA A 242 -16.31 12.71 -5.76
C ALA A 242 -16.05 11.51 -4.85
N LYS A 243 -15.59 10.38 -5.41
CA LYS A 243 -15.13 9.22 -4.61
C LYS A 243 -13.89 9.56 -3.78
N ALA A 244 -12.90 10.21 -4.38
CA ALA A 244 -11.69 10.67 -3.69
C ALA A 244 -12.01 11.68 -2.58
N ASP A 245 -12.93 12.62 -2.82
CA ASP A 245 -13.37 13.59 -1.81
C ASP A 245 -14.06 12.91 -0.61
N ARG A 246 -14.87 11.88 -0.85
CA ARG A 246 -15.46 11.07 0.24
C ARG A 246 -14.40 10.33 1.05
N ALA A 247 -13.40 9.76 0.37
CA ALA A 247 -12.27 9.10 1.03
C ALA A 247 -11.45 10.11 1.86
N ALA A 248 -11.20 11.31 1.33
CA ALA A 248 -10.53 12.40 2.05
C ALA A 248 -11.29 12.79 3.32
N GLY A 249 -12.60 12.99 3.24
CA GLY A 249 -13.43 13.28 4.42
C GLY A 249 -13.41 12.14 5.45
N SER A 250 -13.41 10.87 5.00
CA SER A 250 -13.26 9.71 5.89
C SER A 250 -11.91 9.71 6.61
N ALA A 251 -10.81 9.94 5.89
CA ALA A 251 -9.47 9.99 6.46
C ALA A 251 -9.34 11.14 7.48
N LEU A 252 -9.88 12.31 7.17
CA LEU A 252 -9.89 13.45 8.07
C LEU A 252 -10.63 13.16 9.39
N ARG A 253 -11.82 12.56 9.31
CA ARG A 253 -12.60 12.18 10.52
C ARG A 253 -11.86 11.15 11.37
N ARG A 254 -11.16 10.20 10.75
CA ARG A 254 -10.31 9.24 11.47
C ARG A 254 -9.12 9.93 12.13
N ALA A 255 -8.42 10.84 11.42
CA ALA A 255 -7.35 11.64 12.01
C ALA A 255 -7.83 12.44 13.23
N ALA A 256 -8.97 13.12 13.11
CA ALA A 256 -9.56 13.89 14.21
C ALA A 256 -9.90 13.00 15.42
N ARG A 257 -10.46 11.81 15.21
CA ARG A 257 -10.72 10.86 16.31
C ARG A 257 -9.42 10.40 16.99
N HIS A 258 -8.39 10.09 16.24
CA HIS A 258 -7.09 9.72 16.81
C HIS A 258 -6.48 10.84 17.65
N LEU A 259 -6.52 12.09 17.17
CA LEU A 259 -6.10 13.26 17.95
C LEU A 259 -6.89 13.39 19.26
N TRP A 260 -8.22 13.23 19.17
CA TRP A 260 -9.09 13.32 20.35
C TRP A 260 -8.78 12.27 21.42
N ILE A 261 -8.44 11.05 21.01
CA ILE A 261 -8.10 9.92 21.91
C ILE A 261 -6.70 10.07 22.47
N ARG A 262 -5.71 10.50 21.70
CA ARG A 262 -4.30 10.66 22.12
C ARG A 262 -4.15 11.65 23.26
N ARG A 263 -4.91 12.74 23.23
CA ARG A 263 -4.99 13.77 24.29
C ARG A 263 -3.69 14.49 24.62
N GLU A 264 -2.76 14.61 23.65
CA GLU A 264 -1.61 15.47 23.82
C GLU A 264 -2.01 16.95 23.82
N PRO A 265 -1.17 17.87 24.35
CA PRO A 265 -1.47 19.30 24.34
C PRO A 265 -1.78 19.81 22.92
N GLY A 266 -2.92 20.44 22.75
CA GLY A 266 -3.38 20.96 21.45
C GLY A 266 -4.16 19.97 20.56
N ASP A 267 -4.12 18.67 20.84
CA ASP A 267 -4.77 17.65 19.99
C ASP A 267 -6.27 17.84 19.84
N ARG A 268 -6.97 18.13 20.92
CA ARG A 268 -8.42 18.38 20.88
C ARG A 268 -8.77 19.60 20.05
N TRP A 269 -7.98 20.66 20.16
CA TRP A 269 -8.15 21.86 19.35
C TRP A 269 -7.92 21.55 17.87
N MET A 270 -6.86 20.81 17.55
CA MET A 270 -6.56 20.40 16.18
C MET A 270 -7.66 19.49 15.62
N ALA A 271 -8.16 18.53 16.39
CA ALA A 271 -9.25 17.65 15.99
C ALA A 271 -10.51 18.47 15.65
N MET A 272 -10.89 19.41 16.51
CA MET A 272 -12.05 20.27 16.27
C MET A 272 -11.86 21.15 15.04
N ARG A 273 -10.68 21.75 14.87
CA ARG A 273 -10.36 22.56 13.70
C ARG A 273 -10.50 21.76 12.40
N LEU A 274 -9.92 20.55 12.34
CA LEU A 274 -10.04 19.67 11.17
C LEU A 274 -11.51 19.39 10.82
N LEU A 275 -12.34 19.07 11.82
CA LEU A 275 -13.76 18.77 11.61
C LEU A 275 -14.55 20.00 11.15
N PHE A 276 -14.29 21.17 11.72
CA PHE A 276 -14.95 22.41 11.29
C PHE A 276 -14.53 22.81 9.86
N ASP A 277 -13.24 22.70 9.53
CA ASP A 277 -12.77 22.95 8.17
C ASP A 277 -13.45 22.01 7.16
N ASP A 278 -13.64 20.73 7.50
CA ASP A 278 -14.35 19.75 6.67
C ASP A 278 -15.83 20.12 6.48
N ILE A 279 -16.52 20.53 7.55
CA ILE A 279 -17.91 20.98 7.47
C ILE A 279 -18.03 22.20 6.55
N LEU A 280 -17.12 23.17 6.69
CA LEU A 280 -17.18 24.41 5.91
C LEU A 280 -16.80 24.19 4.43
N GLN A 281 -15.76 23.41 4.16
CA GLN A 281 -15.22 23.22 2.81
C GLN A 281 -16.00 22.17 2.01
N ARG A 282 -16.29 21.02 2.63
CA ARG A 282 -16.96 19.89 1.95
C ARG A 282 -18.45 19.80 2.21
N LYS A 283 -18.97 20.61 3.12
CA LYS A 283 -20.40 20.58 3.57
C LYS A 283 -20.81 19.18 4.04
N ASP A 284 -19.88 18.40 4.59
CA ASP A 284 -20.12 17.02 5.02
C ASP A 284 -20.69 16.98 6.44
N LEU A 285 -22.00 16.75 6.56
CA LEU A 285 -22.70 16.63 7.83
C LEU A 285 -22.20 15.45 8.71
N ARG A 286 -21.45 14.48 8.14
CA ARG A 286 -20.85 13.39 8.91
C ARG A 286 -19.78 13.93 9.87
N SER A 287 -19.07 14.97 9.50
CA SER A 287 -18.11 15.64 10.40
C SER A 287 -18.80 16.37 11.54
N LEU A 288 -19.99 16.93 11.32
CA LEU A 288 -20.83 17.49 12.39
C LEU A 288 -21.24 16.39 13.38
N ALA A 289 -21.66 15.21 12.89
CA ALA A 289 -22.00 14.07 13.76
C ALA A 289 -20.80 13.65 14.62
N VAL A 290 -19.57 13.65 14.07
CA VAL A 290 -18.36 13.38 14.85
C VAL A 290 -18.11 14.44 15.91
N VAL A 291 -18.26 15.73 15.59
CA VAL A 291 -18.14 16.83 16.59
C VAL A 291 -19.10 16.62 17.76
N ILE A 292 -20.36 16.31 17.46
CA ILE A 292 -21.39 16.07 18.50
C ILE A 292 -21.00 14.86 19.38
N THR A 293 -20.58 13.77 18.75
CA THR A 293 -20.20 12.53 19.46
C THR A 293 -18.98 12.76 20.36
N LEU A 294 -17.94 13.42 19.86
CA LEU A 294 -16.73 13.73 20.63
C LEU A 294 -17.05 14.69 21.79
N GLY A 295 -17.91 15.70 21.57
CA GLY A 295 -18.32 16.67 22.58
C GLY A 295 -19.19 16.08 23.69
N SER A 296 -20.00 15.08 23.39
CA SER A 296 -20.90 14.44 24.37
C SER A 296 -20.22 13.39 25.28
N GLY A 297 -18.96 13.07 25.04
CA GLY A 297 -18.23 12.06 25.83
C GLY A 297 -18.68 10.61 25.60
N ILE A 298 -19.57 10.35 24.62
CA ILE A 298 -20.18 9.04 24.33
C ILE A 298 -19.20 8.08 23.57
N ASP A 299 -18.03 8.55 23.21
CA ASP A 299 -17.06 7.84 22.31
C ASP A 299 -16.29 6.67 22.97
N THR A 300 -16.83 6.10 24.08
CA THR A 300 -16.24 4.91 24.72
C THR A 300 -16.37 3.64 23.89
N LYS A 301 -17.29 3.60 22.87
CA LYS A 301 -17.43 2.46 21.95
C LYS A 301 -16.47 2.54 20.75
N ALA A 302 -16.12 3.73 20.28
CA ALA A 302 -15.20 3.90 19.15
C ALA A 302 -13.75 3.52 19.49
N ALA A 303 -13.34 3.68 20.74
CA ALA A 303 -12.03 3.21 21.23
C ALA A 303 -11.92 1.67 21.19
N ARG A 304 -13.04 0.94 21.36
CA ARG A 304 -13.08 -0.53 21.26
C ARG A 304 -13.12 -1.02 19.80
N MET A 305 -13.53 -0.19 18.84
CA MET A 305 -13.47 -0.53 17.42
C MET A 305 -12.07 -0.38 16.82
N SER A 306 -11.18 0.37 17.43
CA SER A 306 -9.74 0.41 17.06
C SER A 306 -9.02 -0.92 17.35
N SER A 307 -9.47 -1.67 18.36
CA SER A 307 -9.00 -3.05 18.60
C SER A 307 -9.72 -4.09 17.71
N SER A 308 -10.82 -3.73 17.02
CA SER A 308 -11.48 -4.58 16.06
C SER A 308 -10.99 -4.35 14.63
N ASP A 309 -10.32 -3.24 14.35
CA ASP A 309 -9.58 -3.08 13.08
C ASP A 309 -8.41 -4.09 12.98
N HIS A 310 -7.85 -4.51 14.12
CA HIS A 310 -6.97 -5.68 14.17
C HIS A 310 -7.72 -7.01 13.97
N ARG A 311 -9.01 -7.11 14.37
CA ARG A 311 -9.81 -8.34 14.19
C ARG A 311 -10.43 -8.49 12.81
N ILE A 312 -10.52 -7.45 12.00
CA ILE A 312 -10.94 -7.56 10.58
C ILE A 312 -9.87 -8.30 9.78
N LEU A 313 -8.61 -8.24 10.21
CA LEU A 313 -7.53 -9.05 9.65
C LEU A 313 -7.53 -10.51 10.17
N GLU A 314 -8.14 -10.78 11.33
CA GLU A 314 -8.23 -12.13 11.93
C GLU A 314 -9.53 -12.90 11.57
N GLY A 315 -10.52 -12.24 10.99
CA GLY A 315 -11.92 -12.74 10.90
C GLY A 315 -12.38 -13.27 9.54
N SER A 316 -11.47 -13.68 8.64
CA SER A 316 -11.83 -14.45 7.43
C SER A 316 -11.10 -15.78 7.44
N GLY A 317 -11.46 -16.61 8.41
CA GLY A 317 -11.20 -18.05 8.39
C GLY A 317 -12.34 -18.79 7.71
#